data_6072d8da6822ee4694f462bb20ef9aee
#
_entry.id   6072d8da6822ee4694f462bb20ef9aee
#
_cell.length_a   1.000
_cell.length_b   1.000
_cell.length_c   1.000
_cell.angle_alpha   90.00
_cell.angle_beta   90.00
_cell.angle_gamma   90.00
#
_symmetry.space_group_name_H-M   'P 1'
#
loop_
_entity.id
_entity.type
_entity.pdbx_description
1 polymer ?
#
loop_
_entity_poly.entity_id
_entity_poly.type
_entity_poly.pdbx_seq_one_letter_code
_entity_poly.pdbx_strand_id
1 'polypeptide(L)'
;MNGAMSGRLFTTAHRRIGVLYLYLSLAAVVVGTLLSLLMRIHRVWPDAPLPFYGLMKPEDYLALVTMHGTLMIFFVLTVAPQSGFANLVLPAQIGARQMAFPRLNAAAFWLAFIAFLILIGVFFVPQGAPISGWTNYPPLSAVAAAGPGQGAGMDVWLASIAVFCLSS
;
A
#
# COMPACT_ATOMS: atom_id res chain seq x y z
N MET A 1 29.51 0.16 13.43
CA MET A 1 28.21 0.87 13.38
C MET A 1 27.07 0.04 12.79
N ASN A 2 27.30 -1.08 12.11
CA ASN A 2 26.24 -1.85 11.41
C ASN A 2 25.38 -2.77 12.29
N GLY A 3 25.87 -3.22 13.46
CA GLY A 3 25.09 -4.13 14.33
C GLY A 3 23.97 -3.48 15.14
N ALA A 4 24.05 -2.19 15.43
CA ALA A 4 23.03 -1.48 16.20
C ALA A 4 21.80 -1.09 15.36
N MET A 5 21.93 -0.96 14.05
CA MET A 5 20.80 -0.68 13.14
C MET A 5 20.00 -1.96 12.83
N SER A 6 20.67 -3.10 12.60
CA SER A 6 19.97 -4.36 12.33
C SER A 6 19.13 -4.81 13.52
N GLY A 7 19.61 -4.66 14.76
CA GLY A 7 18.85 -4.97 15.97
C GLY A 7 17.67 -4.01 16.25
N ARG A 8 17.58 -2.88 15.54
CA ARG A 8 16.44 -1.95 15.63
C ARG A 8 15.31 -2.28 14.66
N LEU A 9 15.64 -2.81 13.49
CA LEU A 9 14.66 -3.17 12.45
C LEU A 9 14.04 -4.55 12.71
N PHE A 10 14.84 -5.55 13.10
CA PHE A 10 14.36 -6.89 13.43
C PHE A 10 14.08 -7.04 14.93
N THR A 11 13.15 -6.24 15.43
CA THR A 11 12.77 -6.22 16.83
C THR A 11 11.44 -6.95 17.04
N THR A 12 11.26 -7.58 18.19
CA THR A 12 9.97 -8.13 18.65
C THR A 12 9.24 -7.19 19.62
N ALA A 13 9.82 -6.02 19.92
CA ALA A 13 9.21 -5.05 20.82
C ALA A 13 8.00 -4.37 20.15
N HIS A 14 6.79 -4.63 20.67
CA HIS A 14 5.53 -4.16 20.10
C HIS A 14 5.49 -2.63 19.83
N ARG A 15 6.05 -1.83 20.74
CA ARG A 15 6.11 -0.36 20.55
C ARG A 15 6.89 0.04 19.29
N ARG A 16 8.04 -0.61 19.05
CA ARG A 16 8.84 -0.32 17.84
C ARG A 16 8.13 -0.80 16.59
N ILE A 17 7.50 -1.97 16.64
CA ILE A 17 6.72 -2.50 15.52
C ILE A 17 5.55 -1.56 15.22
N GLY A 18 4.84 -1.07 16.24
CA GLY A 18 3.77 -0.09 16.07
C GLY A 18 4.24 1.18 15.38
N VAL A 19 5.40 1.72 15.78
CA VAL A 19 6.00 2.89 15.13
C VAL A 19 6.40 2.60 13.67
N LEU A 20 6.93 1.40 13.37
CA LEU A 20 7.26 1.00 12.00
C LEU A 20 6.01 0.92 11.12
N TYR A 21 4.89 0.40 11.64
CA TYR A 21 3.60 0.42 10.94
C TYR A 21 3.11 1.84 10.67
N LEU A 22 3.26 2.77 11.62
CA LEU A 22 2.90 4.17 11.41
C LEU A 22 3.78 4.83 10.32
N TYR A 23 5.07 4.53 10.28
CA TYR A 23 5.93 4.99 9.19
C TYR A 23 5.55 4.41 7.84
N LEU A 24 5.18 3.12 7.79
CA LEU A 24 4.69 2.48 6.57
C LEU A 24 3.41 3.16 6.08
N SER A 25 2.46 3.39 6.99
CA SER A 25 1.22 4.11 6.67
C SER A 25 1.49 5.56 6.23
N LEU A 26 2.43 6.26 6.86
CA LEU A 26 2.82 7.61 6.44
C LEU A 26 3.44 7.62 5.04
N ALA A 27 4.27 6.64 4.71
CA ALA A 27 4.79 6.47 3.35
C ALA A 27 3.66 6.25 2.33
N ALA A 28 2.66 5.41 2.68
CA ALA A 28 1.48 5.22 1.86
C ALA A 28 0.65 6.50 1.69
N VAL A 29 0.50 7.32 2.75
CA VAL A 29 -0.14 8.64 2.69
C VAL A 29 0.59 9.55 1.71
N VAL A 30 1.91 9.63 1.77
CA VAL A 30 2.70 10.49 0.87
C VAL A 30 2.48 10.07 -0.58
N VAL A 31 2.65 8.78 -0.90
CA VAL A 31 2.44 8.27 -2.26
C VAL A 31 0.99 8.51 -2.71
N GLY A 32 0.01 8.14 -1.89
CA GLY A 32 -1.41 8.32 -2.22
C GLY A 32 -1.79 9.78 -2.43
N THR A 33 -1.22 10.70 -1.63
CA THR A 33 -1.43 12.15 -1.80
C THR A 33 -0.86 12.64 -3.13
N LEU A 34 0.32 12.17 -3.53
CA LEU A 34 0.90 12.52 -4.84
C LEU A 34 0.00 12.04 -5.99
N LEU A 35 -0.52 10.80 -5.92
CA LEU A 35 -1.46 10.30 -6.94
C LEU A 35 -2.75 11.15 -6.97
N SER A 36 -3.29 11.50 -5.80
CA SER A 36 -4.46 12.39 -5.70
C SER A 36 -4.20 13.77 -6.28
N LEU A 37 -3.01 14.32 -6.05
CA LEU A 37 -2.62 15.62 -6.61
C LEU A 37 -2.57 15.57 -8.15
N LEU A 38 -1.98 14.53 -8.74
CA LEU A 38 -1.96 14.35 -10.20
C LEU A 38 -3.38 14.29 -10.78
N MET A 39 -4.28 13.53 -10.16
CA MET A 39 -5.68 13.45 -10.56
C MET A 39 -6.38 14.83 -10.49
N ARG A 40 -6.10 15.62 -9.44
CA ARG A 40 -6.68 16.96 -9.26
C ARG A 40 -6.15 17.95 -10.29
N ILE A 41 -4.84 17.94 -10.55
CA ILE A 41 -4.23 18.82 -11.58
C ILE A 41 -4.84 18.52 -12.95
N HIS A 42 -4.96 17.26 -13.34
CA HIS A 42 -5.59 16.87 -14.59
C HIS A 42 -7.05 17.36 -14.70
N ARG A 43 -7.81 17.34 -13.61
CA ARG A 43 -9.21 17.84 -13.63
C ARG A 43 -9.32 19.36 -13.79
N VAL A 44 -8.34 20.10 -13.31
CA VAL A 44 -8.30 21.57 -13.43
C VAL A 44 -7.75 21.99 -14.80
N TRP A 45 -6.73 21.29 -15.28
CA TRP A 45 -6.07 21.57 -16.58
C TRP A 45 -5.95 20.27 -17.41
N PRO A 46 -7.04 19.85 -18.08
CA PRO A 46 -7.07 18.56 -18.80
C PRO A 46 -6.04 18.45 -19.93
N ASP A 47 -5.72 19.59 -20.58
CA ASP A 47 -4.80 19.66 -21.71
C ASP A 47 -3.35 19.95 -21.31
N ALA A 48 -3.08 20.07 -20.00
CA ALA A 48 -1.73 20.30 -19.52
C ALA A 48 -0.96 18.97 -19.38
N PRO A 49 0.29 18.89 -19.90
CA PRO A 49 1.11 17.71 -19.72
C PRO A 49 1.51 17.55 -18.24
N LEU A 50 1.32 16.38 -17.70
CA LEU A 50 1.69 16.02 -16.33
C LEU A 50 3.05 15.35 -16.28
N PRO A 51 3.80 15.51 -15.16
CA PRO A 51 5.04 14.75 -14.94
C PRO A 51 4.77 13.25 -15.04
N PHE A 52 5.63 12.52 -15.75
CA PHE A 52 5.58 11.08 -15.99
C PHE A 52 4.50 10.57 -16.93
N TYR A 53 3.39 11.27 -17.10
CA TYR A 53 2.24 10.84 -17.93
C TYR A 53 2.11 11.61 -19.26
N GLY A 54 2.69 12.80 -19.37
CA GLY A 54 2.39 13.68 -20.50
C GLY A 54 0.92 14.09 -20.48
N LEU A 55 0.24 14.01 -21.61
CA LEU A 55 -1.23 14.17 -21.65
C LEU A 55 -1.88 12.92 -21.07
N MET A 56 -2.57 13.08 -19.95
CA MET A 56 -3.19 11.97 -19.21
C MET A 56 -4.38 11.39 -20.01
N LYS A 57 -4.34 10.11 -20.28
CA LYS A 57 -5.44 9.36 -20.90
C LYS A 57 -6.47 8.93 -19.84
N PRO A 58 -7.71 8.64 -20.23
CA PRO A 58 -8.72 8.12 -19.28
C PRO A 58 -8.27 6.89 -18.52
N GLU A 59 -7.53 5.99 -19.16
CA GLU A 59 -6.99 4.77 -18.55
C GLU A 59 -5.94 5.10 -17.48
N ASP A 60 -5.07 6.07 -17.72
CA ASP A 60 -4.08 6.53 -16.75
C ASP A 60 -4.76 7.10 -15.50
N TYR A 61 -5.84 7.88 -15.70
CA TYR A 61 -6.64 8.40 -14.60
C TYR A 61 -7.28 7.28 -13.77
N LEU A 62 -7.86 6.27 -14.41
CA LEU A 62 -8.47 5.12 -13.73
C LEU A 62 -7.42 4.27 -12.98
N ALA A 63 -6.22 4.11 -13.54
CA ALA A 63 -5.10 3.47 -12.87
C ALA A 63 -4.68 4.24 -11.60
N LEU A 64 -4.62 5.58 -11.67
CA LEU A 64 -4.35 6.41 -10.48
C LEU A 64 -5.45 6.27 -9.43
N VAL A 65 -6.73 6.22 -9.82
CA VAL A 65 -7.87 6.00 -8.90
C VAL A 65 -7.74 4.64 -8.22
N THR A 66 -7.41 3.58 -8.97
CA THR A 66 -7.22 2.23 -8.42
C THR A 66 -6.11 2.22 -7.39
N MET A 67 -4.94 2.74 -7.72
CA MET A 67 -3.76 2.73 -6.85
C MET A 67 -3.93 3.64 -5.63
N HIS A 68 -4.51 4.84 -5.81
CA HIS A 68 -4.84 5.73 -4.70
C HIS A 68 -5.81 5.07 -3.73
N GLY A 69 -6.92 4.51 -4.23
CA GLY A 69 -7.92 3.83 -3.40
C GLY A 69 -7.32 2.65 -2.63
N THR A 70 -6.51 1.82 -3.31
CA THR A 70 -5.82 0.68 -2.69
C THR A 70 -4.89 1.13 -1.56
N LEU A 71 -4.05 2.15 -1.80
CA LEU A 71 -3.14 2.69 -0.77
C LEU A 71 -3.91 3.25 0.43
N MET A 72 -4.96 4.04 0.19
CA MET A 72 -5.72 4.67 1.27
C MET A 72 -6.49 3.64 2.10
N ILE A 73 -7.12 2.65 1.48
CA ILE A 73 -7.92 1.66 2.21
C ILE A 73 -7.02 0.67 2.95
N PHE A 74 -6.10 0.01 2.25
CA PHE A 74 -5.31 -1.07 2.83
C PHE A 74 -4.14 -0.56 3.68
N PHE A 75 -3.32 0.35 3.16
CA PHE A 75 -2.07 0.74 3.83
C PHE A 75 -2.21 1.97 4.75
N VAL A 76 -3.27 2.75 4.63
CA VAL A 76 -3.52 3.86 5.56
C VAL A 76 -4.61 3.51 6.55
N LEU A 77 -5.85 3.32 6.09
CA LEU A 77 -7.00 3.13 6.98
C LEU A 77 -6.98 1.80 7.76
N THR A 78 -6.32 0.77 7.21
CA THR A 78 -6.17 -0.52 7.92
C THR A 78 -4.90 -0.55 8.75
N VAL A 79 -3.75 -0.22 8.17
CA VAL A 79 -2.44 -0.37 8.84
C VAL A 79 -2.28 0.59 10.03
N ALA A 80 -2.62 1.86 9.90
CA ALA A 80 -2.39 2.82 10.97
C ALA A 80 -3.19 2.49 12.25
N PRO A 81 -4.53 2.34 12.21
CA PRO A 81 -5.30 2.08 13.42
C PRO A 81 -5.15 0.63 13.91
N GLN A 82 -5.30 -0.37 13.05
CA GLN A 82 -5.35 -1.78 13.47
C GLN A 82 -3.98 -2.34 13.83
N SER A 83 -2.93 -1.99 13.10
CA SER A 83 -1.60 -2.51 13.34
C SER A 83 -0.71 -1.51 14.08
N GLY A 84 -0.69 -0.25 13.66
CA GLY A 84 0.14 0.78 14.27
C GLY A 84 -0.31 1.12 15.70
N PHE A 85 -1.50 1.66 15.84
CA PHE A 85 -2.01 2.07 17.17
C PHE A 85 -2.30 0.88 18.08
N ALA A 86 -2.81 -0.25 17.57
CA ALA A 86 -3.03 -1.43 18.42
C ALA A 86 -1.73 -1.91 19.06
N ASN A 87 -0.62 -1.96 18.34
CA ASN A 87 0.69 -2.29 18.91
C ASN A 87 1.17 -1.30 19.99
N LEU A 88 0.80 -0.03 19.88
CA LEU A 88 1.21 1.00 20.86
C LEU A 88 0.34 0.99 22.11
N VAL A 89 -0.96 0.82 21.95
CA VAL A 89 -1.96 1.12 23.00
C VAL A 89 -2.50 -0.15 23.66
N LEU A 90 -2.79 -1.22 22.88
CA LEU A 90 -3.49 -2.40 23.39
C LEU A 90 -2.76 -3.09 24.55
N PRO A 91 -1.44 -3.38 24.49
CA PRO A 91 -0.75 -4.01 25.61
C PRO A 91 -0.81 -3.17 26.88
N ALA A 92 -0.70 -1.83 26.76
CA ALA A 92 -0.78 -0.93 27.89
C ALA A 92 -2.18 -0.93 28.54
N GLN A 93 -3.24 -0.96 27.73
CA GLN A 93 -4.63 -0.96 28.23
C GLN A 93 -4.99 -2.23 29.00
N ILE A 94 -4.48 -3.38 28.58
CA ILE A 94 -4.74 -4.66 29.27
C ILE A 94 -3.68 -5.03 30.31
N GLY A 95 -2.72 -4.14 30.59
CA GLY A 95 -1.65 -4.39 31.55
C GLY A 95 -0.62 -5.43 31.12
N ALA A 96 -0.57 -5.78 29.83
CA ALA A 96 0.38 -6.74 29.30
C ALA A 96 1.74 -6.09 29.01
N ARG A 97 2.83 -6.85 29.26
CA ARG A 97 4.19 -6.38 28.96
C ARG A 97 4.54 -6.40 27.47
N GLN A 98 3.91 -7.30 26.70
CA GLN A 98 4.14 -7.50 25.26
C GLN A 98 2.89 -8.04 24.59
N MET A 99 2.89 -8.07 23.24
CA MET A 99 1.89 -8.79 22.44
C MET A 99 2.01 -10.31 22.68
N ALA A 100 0.90 -11.04 22.51
CA ALA A 100 0.83 -12.49 22.75
C ALA A 100 1.83 -13.30 21.92
N PHE A 101 2.05 -12.90 20.65
CA PHE A 101 2.96 -13.57 19.72
C PHE A 101 3.97 -12.59 19.11
N PRO A 102 5.04 -12.19 19.86
CA PRO A 102 5.93 -11.12 19.43
C PRO A 102 6.67 -11.38 18.11
N ARG A 103 7.02 -12.65 17.84
CA ARG A 103 7.69 -13.04 16.58
C ARG A 103 6.75 -12.99 15.39
N LEU A 104 5.50 -13.44 15.58
CA LEU A 104 4.47 -13.39 14.55
C LEU A 104 4.12 -11.94 14.21
N ASN A 105 3.97 -11.08 15.23
CA ASN A 105 3.73 -9.66 15.07
C ASN A 105 4.87 -8.95 14.29
N ALA A 106 6.12 -9.33 14.53
CA ALA A 106 7.26 -8.83 13.75
C ALA A 106 7.23 -9.34 12.30
N ALA A 107 6.89 -10.60 12.07
CA ALA A 107 6.75 -11.17 10.73
C ALA A 107 5.60 -10.51 9.96
N ALA A 108 4.47 -10.26 10.60
CA ALA A 108 3.33 -9.53 10.05
C ALA A 108 3.73 -8.15 9.52
N PHE A 109 4.50 -7.38 10.28
CA PHE A 109 5.02 -6.09 9.79
C PHE A 109 5.84 -6.24 8.50
N TRP A 110 6.76 -7.21 8.46
CA TRP A 110 7.60 -7.39 7.27
C TRP A 110 6.80 -7.86 6.05
N LEU A 111 5.78 -8.70 6.25
CA LEU A 111 4.86 -9.07 5.17
C LEU A 111 4.08 -7.84 4.66
N ALA A 112 3.56 -7.00 5.56
CA ALA A 112 2.89 -5.76 5.17
C ALA A 112 3.84 -4.82 4.39
N PHE A 113 5.09 -4.71 4.82
CA PHE A 113 6.10 -3.92 4.12
C PHE A 113 6.41 -4.47 2.72
N ILE A 114 6.57 -5.80 2.59
CA ILE A 114 6.77 -6.46 1.30
C ILE A 114 5.56 -6.25 0.39
N ALA A 115 4.33 -6.40 0.92
CA ALA A 115 3.10 -6.13 0.18
C ALA A 115 3.06 -4.70 -0.36
N PHE A 116 3.46 -3.71 0.45
CA PHE A 116 3.57 -2.32 0.01
C PHE A 116 4.57 -2.15 -1.15
N LEU A 117 5.75 -2.77 -1.05
CA LEU A 117 6.75 -2.69 -2.12
C LEU A 117 6.26 -3.36 -3.42
N ILE A 118 5.57 -4.51 -3.32
CA ILE A 118 4.96 -5.17 -4.48
C ILE A 118 3.92 -4.25 -5.11
N LEU A 119 3.08 -3.59 -4.30
CA LEU A 119 2.07 -2.64 -4.79
C LEU A 119 2.70 -1.47 -5.54
N ILE A 120 3.76 -0.88 -5.01
CA ILE A 120 4.50 0.19 -5.71
C ILE A 120 5.15 -0.34 -6.99
N GLY A 121 5.60 -1.60 -6.99
CA GLY A 121 6.13 -2.28 -8.15
C GLY A 121 5.18 -2.35 -9.36
N VAL A 122 3.86 -2.26 -9.14
CA VAL A 122 2.85 -2.26 -10.20
C VAL A 122 3.07 -1.14 -11.22
N PHE A 123 3.56 0.02 -10.79
CA PHE A 123 3.84 1.15 -11.70
C PHE A 123 4.98 0.88 -12.70
N PHE A 124 5.82 -0.11 -12.45
CA PHE A 124 6.96 -0.46 -13.28
C PHE A 124 6.70 -1.67 -14.19
N VAL A 125 5.49 -2.26 -14.10
CA VAL A 125 5.09 -3.39 -14.94
C VAL A 125 4.64 -2.89 -16.32
N PRO A 126 4.91 -3.63 -17.41
CA PRO A 126 4.36 -3.30 -18.73
C PRO A 126 2.84 -3.10 -18.68
N GLN A 127 2.34 -2.07 -19.37
CA GLN A 127 0.94 -1.61 -19.35
C GLN A 127 0.48 -0.95 -18.04
N GLY A 128 1.33 -0.86 -17.01
CA GLY A 128 1.05 -0.10 -15.79
C GLY A 128 0.06 -0.74 -14.82
N ALA A 129 -0.53 0.08 -13.97
CA ALA A 129 -1.46 -0.33 -12.94
C ALA A 129 -2.85 -0.66 -13.49
N PRO A 130 -3.62 -1.55 -12.82
CA PRO A 130 -4.97 -1.92 -13.24
C PRO A 130 -5.95 -0.75 -13.14
N ILE A 131 -6.98 -0.78 -13.99
CA ILE A 131 -7.99 0.28 -14.10
C ILE A 131 -9.34 -0.08 -13.46
N SER A 132 -9.43 -1.23 -12.79
CA SER A 132 -10.69 -1.79 -12.25
C SER A 132 -11.17 -1.18 -10.93
N GLY A 133 -10.43 -0.23 -10.37
CA GLY A 133 -10.69 0.29 -9.03
C GLY A 133 -10.18 -0.65 -7.92
N TRP A 134 -10.08 -0.15 -6.70
CA TRP A 134 -9.62 -0.93 -5.54
C TRP A 134 -10.57 -2.06 -5.14
N THR A 135 -11.85 -1.99 -5.53
CA THR A 135 -12.87 -3.02 -5.29
C THR A 135 -12.80 -4.19 -6.27
N ASN A 136 -12.15 -3.97 -7.39
CA ASN A 136 -11.76 -4.99 -8.35
C ASN A 136 -12.90 -5.85 -8.90
N TYR A 137 -14.04 -5.24 -9.26
CA TYR A 137 -15.23 -5.96 -9.75
C TYR A 137 -15.07 -6.54 -11.17
N PRO A 138 -15.50 -7.81 -11.39
CA PRO A 138 -15.71 -8.36 -12.73
C PRO A 138 -16.81 -7.59 -13.50
N PRO A 139 -16.80 -7.57 -14.84
CA PRO A 139 -15.87 -8.27 -15.73
C PRO A 139 -14.53 -7.55 -15.94
N LEU A 140 -14.43 -6.26 -15.60
CA LEU A 140 -13.27 -5.42 -15.89
C LEU A 140 -11.97 -6.00 -15.27
N SER A 141 -12.06 -6.52 -14.05
CA SER A 141 -10.92 -7.12 -13.35
C SER A 141 -10.55 -8.54 -13.80
N ALA A 142 -11.47 -9.23 -14.48
CA ALA A 142 -11.30 -10.65 -14.81
C ALA A 142 -10.80 -10.90 -16.24
N VAL A 143 -10.78 -9.87 -17.09
CA VAL A 143 -10.44 -10.00 -18.51
C VAL A 143 -9.20 -9.17 -18.82
N ALA A 144 -8.08 -9.81 -19.11
CA ALA A 144 -6.82 -9.11 -19.41
C ALA A 144 -6.92 -8.16 -20.60
N ALA A 145 -7.79 -8.45 -21.57
CA ALA A 145 -8.06 -7.58 -22.73
C ALA A 145 -9.01 -6.41 -22.44
N ALA A 146 -9.54 -6.29 -21.20
CA ALA A 146 -10.49 -5.23 -20.86
C ALA A 146 -9.85 -3.83 -20.80
N GLY A 147 -8.53 -3.75 -20.72
CA GLY A 147 -7.79 -2.48 -20.77
C GLY A 147 -6.35 -2.60 -20.31
N PRO A 148 -5.59 -1.51 -20.38
CA PRO A 148 -4.22 -1.47 -19.90
C PRO A 148 -4.12 -1.87 -18.42
N GLY A 149 -3.06 -2.58 -18.06
CA GLY A 149 -2.80 -3.01 -16.68
C GLY A 149 -3.67 -4.14 -16.15
N GLN A 150 -4.66 -4.64 -16.90
CA GLN A 150 -5.54 -5.74 -16.48
C GLN A 150 -4.92 -7.15 -16.64
N GLY A 151 -3.75 -7.24 -17.27
CA GLY A 151 -2.92 -8.46 -17.28
C GLY A 151 -1.91 -8.46 -16.13
N ALA A 152 -0.63 -8.34 -16.46
CA ALA A 152 0.46 -8.39 -15.49
C ALA A 152 0.35 -7.36 -14.35
N GLY A 153 -0.17 -6.17 -14.63
CA GLY A 153 -0.44 -5.17 -13.58
C GLY A 153 -1.43 -5.65 -12.53
N MET A 154 -2.51 -6.30 -12.98
CA MET A 154 -3.52 -6.91 -12.11
C MET A 154 -2.93 -8.06 -11.30
N ASP A 155 -2.10 -8.93 -11.92
CA ASP A 155 -1.49 -10.05 -11.22
C ASP A 155 -0.57 -9.58 -10.08
N VAL A 156 0.24 -8.54 -10.33
CA VAL A 156 1.11 -7.95 -9.31
C VAL A 156 0.28 -7.23 -8.22
N TRP A 157 -0.81 -6.55 -8.60
CA TRP A 157 -1.74 -5.95 -7.64
C TRP A 157 -2.38 -7.02 -6.74
N LEU A 158 -2.90 -8.11 -7.32
CA LEU A 158 -3.46 -9.25 -6.57
C LEU A 158 -2.43 -9.90 -5.66
N ALA A 159 -1.20 -10.10 -6.12
CA ALA A 159 -0.12 -10.63 -5.31
C ALA A 159 0.17 -9.72 -4.09
N SER A 160 0.17 -8.40 -4.29
CA SER A 160 0.32 -7.44 -3.19
C SER A 160 -0.79 -7.60 -2.15
N ILE A 161 -2.05 -7.63 -2.57
CA ILE A 161 -3.20 -7.77 -1.67
C ILE A 161 -3.18 -9.13 -0.96
N ALA A 162 -2.82 -10.21 -1.66
CA ALA A 162 -2.70 -11.54 -1.03
C ALA A 162 -1.63 -11.54 0.08
N VAL A 163 -0.45 -10.99 -0.18
CA VAL A 163 0.60 -10.86 0.84
C VAL A 163 0.17 -9.94 1.98
N PHE A 164 -0.56 -8.86 1.68
CA PHE A 164 -1.13 -7.98 2.69
C PHE A 164 -2.11 -8.73 3.60
N CYS A 165 -3.03 -9.52 3.05
CA CYS A 165 -3.96 -10.34 3.83
C CYS A 165 -3.25 -11.38 4.70
N LEU A 166 -2.11 -11.92 4.24
CA LEU A 166 -1.28 -12.81 5.08
C LEU A 166 -0.59 -12.09 6.24
N SER A 167 -0.47 -10.77 6.17
CA SER A 167 0.17 -9.94 7.20
C SER A 167 -0.77 -9.56 8.36
N SER A 168 -2.08 -9.76 8.22
CA SER A 168 -3.10 -9.30 9.16
C SER A 168 -3.58 -10.36 10.17
#